data_54c3fda90fd11f8659ec89f05455698e
#
_entry.id   54c3fda90fd11f8659ec89f05455698e
#
_cell.length_a   1.000
_cell.length_b   1.000
_cell.length_c   1.000
_cell.angle_alpha   90.00
_cell.angle_beta   90.00
_cell.angle_gamma   90.00
#
_symmetry.space_group_name_H-M   'P 1'
#
loop_
_entity.id
_entity.type
_entity.pdbx_description
1 polymer ?
#
loop_
_entity_poly.entity_id
_entity_poly.type
_entity_poly.pdbx_seq_one_letter_code
_entity_poly.pdbx_strand_id
1 'polypeptide(L)'
;MKTKHNSRRALLLIVALAAAPALLPAQVSLGTVVDLAQRNSSTVKLAEANVQKAQATLAQTRDVFIPSLTFGSGLPATPSIGFTGGVPSILDANVQSLVFSIPQKHYVEAARSGLKAASLSLKDTREQVALDASTAYIELDIVNTELEAARQQEALAGRLVEIEQERTESGVDPLSDLLQARLTAAQLKLKHLQLETRAATLSKQLATLTGLPTGSILPDHASIPEIPAVKADEGRSKLTGIESAQMIAHSKQQTAKGDTLYGFLPQISFAGQYLRSTTLLNNADTYYRLPIPVNNFSSGFSIQLPLFDWGQRDKAKQSAAEALRATVEAEQAQQQNDVQIATLTGSLRELVTMADIASLKQQIAHEQLQSVLDQLELGNGSGSGSTAQPQLTPKAEQQARIDERQKYEDALDAGLELSKARLSLLRALGHMDDWLHELHAK
;
A
#
# COMPACT_ATOMS: atom_id res chain seq x y z
N MET A 1 -61.97 -20.82 -3.54
CA MET A 1 -61.33 -19.64 -4.25
C MET A 1 -60.02 -19.21 -3.60
N LYS A 2 -58.99 -20.10 -3.53
CA LYS A 2 -57.70 -19.79 -2.84
C LYS A 2 -56.44 -20.24 -3.62
N THR A 3 -56.50 -20.49 -4.91
CA THR A 3 -55.37 -21.05 -5.68
C THR A 3 -54.76 -20.09 -6.73
N LYS A 4 -55.33 -18.88 -6.93
CA LYS A 4 -54.82 -17.92 -7.93
C LYS A 4 -53.79 -16.91 -7.44
N HIS A 5 -53.48 -16.88 -6.13
CA HIS A 5 -52.55 -15.87 -5.57
C HIS A 5 -51.09 -16.36 -5.49
N ASN A 6 -50.84 -17.67 -5.47
CA ASN A 6 -49.51 -18.25 -5.37
C ASN A 6 -48.77 -18.29 -6.73
N SER A 7 -49.49 -18.38 -7.85
CA SER A 7 -48.88 -18.42 -9.18
C SER A 7 -48.28 -17.06 -9.61
N ARG A 8 -48.87 -15.93 -9.16
CA ARG A 8 -48.30 -14.58 -9.44
C ARG A 8 -47.06 -14.27 -8.61
N ARG A 9 -46.97 -14.80 -7.38
CA ARG A 9 -45.74 -14.66 -6.55
C ARG A 9 -44.60 -15.53 -7.04
N ALA A 10 -44.87 -16.71 -7.55
CA ALA A 10 -43.89 -17.58 -8.18
C ALA A 10 -43.36 -16.99 -9.50
N LEU A 11 -44.25 -16.39 -10.31
CA LEU A 11 -43.85 -15.73 -11.56
C LEU A 11 -43.01 -14.47 -11.33
N LEU A 12 -43.30 -13.68 -10.28
CA LEU A 12 -42.51 -12.52 -9.88
C LEU A 12 -41.12 -12.90 -9.32
N LEU A 13 -41.01 -14.05 -8.62
CA LEU A 13 -39.74 -14.57 -8.15
C LEU A 13 -38.84 -15.09 -9.28
N ILE A 14 -39.45 -15.71 -10.31
CA ILE A 14 -38.71 -16.19 -11.50
C ILE A 14 -38.24 -15.02 -12.36
N VAL A 15 -38.99 -13.93 -12.50
CA VAL A 15 -38.60 -12.71 -13.22
C VAL A 15 -37.55 -11.94 -12.46
N ALA A 16 -37.56 -11.92 -11.13
CA ALA A 16 -36.53 -11.31 -10.32
C ALA A 16 -35.17 -12.08 -10.37
N LEU A 17 -35.21 -13.41 -10.56
CA LEU A 17 -33.99 -14.25 -10.71
C LEU A 17 -33.39 -14.15 -12.11
N ALA A 18 -34.20 -13.83 -13.14
CA ALA A 18 -33.70 -13.60 -14.52
C ALA A 18 -33.11 -12.20 -14.74
N ALA A 19 -33.27 -11.27 -13.80
CA ALA A 19 -32.71 -9.93 -13.80
C ALA A 19 -31.41 -9.84 -12.99
N ALA A 20 -30.77 -10.96 -12.61
CA ALA A 20 -29.40 -10.90 -12.11
C ALA A 20 -28.53 -10.36 -13.25
N PRO A 21 -27.89 -9.19 -13.13
CA PRO A 21 -26.98 -8.73 -14.15
C PRO A 21 -25.91 -9.81 -14.27
N ALA A 22 -25.78 -10.40 -15.46
CA ALA A 22 -24.61 -11.18 -15.79
C ALA A 22 -23.44 -10.26 -15.48
N LEU A 23 -22.59 -10.63 -14.50
CA LEU A 23 -21.33 -9.98 -14.21
C LEU A 23 -20.42 -10.23 -15.43
N LEU A 24 -20.71 -9.55 -16.53
CA LEU A 24 -19.77 -9.42 -17.61
C LEU A 24 -18.56 -8.70 -17.02
N PRO A 25 -17.37 -9.24 -17.16
CA PRO A 25 -16.17 -8.53 -16.76
C PRO A 25 -16.16 -7.18 -17.51
N ALA A 26 -16.37 -6.12 -16.76
CA ALA A 26 -16.32 -4.77 -17.29
C ALA A 26 -14.86 -4.39 -17.45
N GLN A 27 -14.49 -3.87 -18.61
CA GLN A 27 -13.20 -3.19 -18.75
C GLN A 27 -13.16 -2.04 -17.75
N VAL A 28 -12.21 -2.08 -16.84
CA VAL A 28 -12.07 -1.08 -15.78
C VAL A 28 -10.85 -0.23 -16.13
N SER A 29 -11.04 1.09 -16.24
CA SER A 29 -9.93 2.01 -16.56
C SER A 29 -8.90 2.06 -15.42
N LEU A 30 -7.65 2.38 -15.78
CA LEU A 30 -6.54 2.54 -14.83
C LEU A 30 -6.90 3.54 -13.72
N GLY A 31 -7.48 4.71 -14.07
CA GLY A 31 -7.89 5.72 -13.09
C GLY A 31 -8.89 5.19 -12.06
N THR A 32 -9.88 4.39 -12.50
CA THR A 32 -10.86 3.76 -11.60
C THR A 32 -10.20 2.75 -10.65
N VAL A 33 -9.27 1.95 -11.15
CA VAL A 33 -8.53 0.96 -10.33
C VAL A 33 -7.70 1.67 -9.26
N VAL A 34 -7.01 2.75 -9.62
CA VAL A 34 -6.20 3.54 -8.69
C VAL A 34 -7.08 4.20 -7.62
N ASP A 35 -8.20 4.83 -8.01
CA ASP A 35 -9.14 5.45 -7.05
C ASP A 35 -9.71 4.41 -6.06
N LEU A 36 -10.14 3.25 -6.57
CA LEU A 36 -10.62 2.16 -5.72
C LEU A 36 -9.52 1.63 -4.79
N ALA A 37 -8.29 1.50 -5.27
CA ALA A 37 -7.16 1.06 -4.46
C ALA A 37 -6.85 2.05 -3.34
N GLN A 38 -6.83 3.35 -3.63
CA GLN A 38 -6.61 4.41 -2.63
C GLN A 38 -7.72 4.50 -1.57
N ARG A 39 -8.95 4.06 -1.89
CA ARG A 39 -10.08 4.05 -0.93
C ARG A 39 -10.21 2.73 -0.17
N ASN A 40 -9.93 1.61 -0.80
CA ASN A 40 -10.26 0.29 -0.25
C ASN A 40 -9.06 -0.46 0.33
N SER A 41 -7.83 -0.11 -0.05
CA SER A 41 -6.62 -0.78 0.42
C SER A 41 -6.54 -0.82 1.95
N SER A 42 -6.19 -1.98 2.48
CA SER A 42 -5.98 -2.19 3.91
C SER A 42 -4.86 -1.32 4.47
N THR A 43 -3.81 -1.06 3.68
CA THR A 43 -2.69 -0.19 4.07
C THR A 43 -3.13 1.26 4.25
N VAL A 44 -3.99 1.78 3.36
CA VAL A 44 -4.58 3.12 3.49
C VAL A 44 -5.48 3.20 4.71
N LYS A 45 -6.36 2.22 4.94
CA LYS A 45 -7.23 2.16 6.13
C LYS A 45 -6.43 2.12 7.44
N LEU A 46 -5.30 1.41 7.46
CA LEU A 46 -4.38 1.43 8.60
C LEU A 46 -3.76 2.82 8.81
N ALA A 47 -3.34 3.49 7.74
CA ALA A 47 -2.81 4.85 7.83
C ALA A 47 -3.88 5.86 8.29
N GLU A 48 -5.14 5.73 7.84
CA GLU A 48 -6.27 6.52 8.34
C GLU A 48 -6.55 6.29 9.82
N ALA A 49 -6.51 5.05 10.27
CA ALA A 49 -6.63 4.72 11.70
C ALA A 49 -5.48 5.33 12.52
N ASN A 50 -4.25 5.39 11.98
CA ASN A 50 -3.13 6.06 12.62
C ASN A 50 -3.33 7.58 12.72
N VAL A 51 -3.93 8.22 11.73
CA VAL A 51 -4.32 9.64 11.80
C VAL A 51 -5.36 9.86 12.91
N GLN A 52 -6.42 9.02 12.97
CA GLN A 52 -7.43 9.10 14.03
C GLN A 52 -6.81 8.90 15.42
N LYS A 53 -5.89 7.94 15.58
CA LYS A 53 -5.13 7.73 16.81
C LYS A 53 -4.32 8.96 17.18
N ALA A 54 -3.62 9.58 16.23
CA ALA A 54 -2.84 10.79 16.47
C ALA A 54 -3.73 11.99 16.85
N GLN A 55 -4.93 12.12 16.26
CA GLN A 55 -5.93 13.12 16.63
C GLN A 55 -6.40 12.92 18.08
N ALA A 56 -6.74 11.69 18.45
CA ALA A 56 -7.13 11.35 19.80
C ALA A 56 -6.00 11.61 20.81
N THR A 57 -4.75 11.30 20.44
CA THR A 57 -3.57 11.60 21.29
C THR A 57 -3.39 13.10 21.49
N LEU A 58 -3.58 13.91 20.44
CA LEU A 58 -3.52 15.36 20.55
C LEU A 58 -4.65 15.89 21.47
N ALA A 59 -5.88 15.40 21.30
CA ALA A 59 -7.00 15.74 22.17
C ALA A 59 -6.68 15.37 23.62
N GLN A 60 -6.31 14.12 23.89
CA GLN A 60 -5.94 13.65 25.23
C GLN A 60 -4.85 14.51 25.88
N THR A 61 -3.83 14.90 25.09
CA THR A 61 -2.72 15.72 25.61
C THR A 61 -3.18 17.15 25.95
N ARG A 62 -4.18 17.68 25.25
CA ARG A 62 -4.78 19.01 25.51
C ARG A 62 -5.81 18.96 26.63
N ASP A 63 -6.56 17.87 26.72
CA ASP A 63 -7.67 17.73 27.66
C ASP A 63 -7.23 17.67 29.16
N VAL A 64 -5.92 17.53 29.41
CA VAL A 64 -5.34 17.65 30.74
C VAL A 64 -5.63 19.02 31.37
N PHE A 65 -5.85 20.07 30.56
CA PHE A 65 -6.26 21.40 30.99
C PHE A 65 -7.77 21.53 31.22
N ILE A 66 -8.58 20.56 30.82
CA ILE A 66 -10.02 20.50 31.04
C ILE A 66 -10.26 19.79 32.38
N PRO A 67 -11.09 20.33 33.26
CA PRO A 67 -11.40 19.66 34.51
C PRO A 67 -12.03 18.28 34.28
N SER A 68 -11.40 17.22 34.79
CA SER A 68 -11.98 15.89 34.86
C SER A 68 -12.83 15.76 36.12
N LEU A 69 -14.04 15.20 35.99
CA LEU A 69 -14.94 14.94 37.09
C LEU A 69 -15.09 13.43 37.28
N THR A 70 -14.74 12.94 38.45
CA THR A 70 -14.91 11.54 38.82
C THR A 70 -15.85 11.38 39.99
N PHE A 71 -16.75 10.41 39.90
CA PHE A 71 -17.65 10.06 41.00
C PHE A 71 -17.26 8.67 41.51
N GLY A 72 -17.22 8.57 42.84
CA GLY A 72 -16.92 7.33 43.53
C GLY A 72 -17.72 7.16 44.78
N SER A 73 -17.64 6.00 45.41
CA SER A 73 -18.12 5.70 46.74
C SER A 73 -17.05 4.88 47.45
N GLY A 74 -16.60 5.34 48.61
CA GLY A 74 -15.58 4.67 49.40
C GLY A 74 -16.19 4.10 50.67
N LEU A 75 -16.40 2.78 50.73
CA LEU A 75 -16.73 2.06 51.95
C LEU A 75 -15.42 1.45 52.49
N PRO A 76 -14.71 2.10 53.43
CA PRO A 76 -13.52 1.49 54.01
C PRO A 76 -13.95 0.30 54.88
N ALA A 77 -13.68 -0.90 54.39
CA ALA A 77 -13.79 -2.11 55.18
C ALA A 77 -12.50 -2.32 55.98
N THR A 78 -12.24 -1.46 56.95
CA THR A 78 -11.13 -1.68 57.90
C THR A 78 -11.67 -2.01 59.27
N PRO A 79 -11.45 -3.23 59.77
CA PRO A 79 -11.79 -3.61 61.15
C PRO A 79 -10.77 -3.07 62.16
N SER A 80 -9.85 -2.20 61.78
CA SER A 80 -8.80 -1.71 62.69
C SER A 80 -9.15 -0.35 63.29
N ILE A 81 -9.13 -0.32 64.61
CA ILE A 81 -9.10 0.87 65.43
C ILE A 81 -7.73 1.55 65.22
N GLY A 82 -7.53 2.18 64.07
CA GLY A 82 -6.30 2.85 63.73
C GLY A 82 -6.55 4.25 63.17
N PHE A 83 -5.70 5.19 63.50
CA PHE A 83 -5.73 6.61 63.16
C PHE A 83 -5.70 6.94 61.65
N THR A 84 -5.78 5.98 60.77
CA THR A 84 -5.67 6.12 59.30
C THR A 84 -6.93 5.73 58.55
N GLY A 85 -8.02 5.46 59.19
CA GLY A 85 -9.29 5.15 58.54
C GLY A 85 -9.94 6.41 57.97
N GLY A 86 -9.99 6.53 56.63
CA GLY A 86 -10.78 7.60 56.00
C GLY A 86 -12.25 7.51 56.38
N VAL A 87 -12.93 8.63 56.41
CA VAL A 87 -14.38 8.69 56.71
C VAL A 87 -15.12 7.97 55.59
N PRO A 88 -16.00 6.99 55.91
CA PRO A 88 -16.78 6.31 54.87
C PRO A 88 -17.62 7.33 54.09
N SER A 89 -17.53 7.29 52.79
CA SER A 89 -18.26 8.19 51.90
C SER A 89 -19.29 7.44 51.09
N ILE A 90 -20.53 7.92 51.10
CA ILE A 90 -21.57 7.46 50.19
C ILE A 90 -21.32 8.00 48.79
N LEU A 91 -20.84 9.23 48.70
CA LEU A 91 -20.56 9.94 47.47
C LEU A 91 -19.24 10.70 47.62
N ASP A 92 -18.36 10.46 46.68
CA ASP A 92 -17.10 11.19 46.50
C ASP A 92 -17.07 11.72 45.06
N ALA A 93 -17.05 13.02 44.89
CA ALA A 93 -16.93 13.67 43.60
C ALA A 93 -15.63 14.47 43.56
N ASN A 94 -14.71 14.06 42.69
CA ASN A 94 -13.40 14.71 42.54
C ASN A 94 -13.33 15.44 41.21
N VAL A 95 -12.87 16.67 41.25
CA VAL A 95 -12.53 17.49 40.07
C VAL A 95 -11.04 17.75 40.07
N GLN A 96 -10.38 17.46 38.95
CA GLN A 96 -8.96 17.75 38.80
C GLN A 96 -8.65 18.31 37.43
N SER A 97 -7.79 19.32 37.36
CA SER A 97 -7.32 19.88 36.11
C SER A 97 -5.92 20.45 36.27
N LEU A 98 -5.14 20.40 35.18
CA LEU A 98 -3.87 21.12 35.07
C LEU A 98 -4.19 22.56 34.66
N VAL A 99 -3.74 23.56 35.44
CA VAL A 99 -3.97 24.98 35.13
C VAL A 99 -2.83 25.57 34.31
N PHE A 100 -1.61 25.23 34.72
CA PHE A 100 -0.40 25.71 34.04
C PHE A 100 0.74 24.70 34.13
N SER A 101 1.34 24.42 32.95
CA SER A 101 2.55 23.59 32.84
C SER A 101 3.26 23.93 31.53
N ILE A 102 4.51 24.37 31.60
CA ILE A 102 5.36 24.60 30.41
C ILE A 102 5.71 23.28 29.73
N PRO A 103 6.11 22.22 30.47
CA PRO A 103 6.31 20.89 29.87
C PRO A 103 5.13 20.41 29.05
N GLN A 104 3.90 20.60 29.57
CA GLN A 104 2.70 20.15 28.86
C GLN A 104 2.48 20.87 27.53
N LYS A 105 2.88 22.15 27.42
CA LYS A 105 2.84 22.83 26.09
C LYS A 105 3.73 22.17 25.07
N HIS A 106 4.91 21.69 25.49
CA HIS A 106 5.81 20.93 24.60
C HIS A 106 5.22 19.57 24.22
N TYR A 107 4.54 18.88 25.15
CA TYR A 107 3.84 17.64 24.79
C TYR A 107 2.68 17.87 23.82
N VAL A 108 1.93 18.98 23.97
CA VAL A 108 0.88 19.35 22.99
C VAL A 108 1.49 19.64 21.62
N GLU A 109 2.63 20.32 21.56
CA GLU A 109 3.33 20.59 20.29
C GLU A 109 3.91 19.32 19.68
N ALA A 110 4.42 18.41 20.51
CA ALA A 110 4.84 17.08 20.09
C ALA A 110 3.69 16.29 19.47
N ALA A 111 2.53 16.27 20.13
CA ALA A 111 1.33 15.58 19.64
C ALA A 111 0.79 16.22 18.36
N ARG A 112 0.85 17.55 18.23
CA ARG A 112 0.48 18.28 16.99
C ARG A 112 1.39 17.91 15.83
N SER A 113 2.70 17.86 16.06
CA SER A 113 3.69 17.44 15.07
C SER A 113 3.51 15.96 14.70
N GLY A 114 3.17 15.12 15.67
CA GLY A 114 2.82 13.72 15.47
C GLY A 114 1.57 13.54 14.59
N LEU A 115 0.54 14.36 14.80
CA LEU A 115 -0.64 14.37 13.93
C LEU A 115 -0.29 14.80 12.50
N LYS A 116 0.53 15.84 12.35
CA LYS A 116 0.99 16.27 11.02
C LYS A 116 1.80 15.17 10.33
N ALA A 117 2.69 14.50 11.06
CA ALA A 117 3.44 13.36 10.56
C ALA A 117 2.52 12.22 10.09
N ALA A 118 1.51 11.86 10.88
CA ALA A 118 0.55 10.81 10.51
C ALA A 118 -0.26 11.18 9.26
N SER A 119 -0.65 12.45 9.10
CA SER A 119 -1.37 12.92 7.90
C SER A 119 -0.49 12.88 6.65
N LEU A 120 0.78 13.25 6.75
CA LEU A 120 1.77 13.14 5.66
C LEU A 120 2.06 11.68 5.32
N SER A 121 2.18 10.81 6.32
CA SER A 121 2.33 9.36 6.12
C SER A 121 1.12 8.73 5.42
N LEU A 122 -0.10 9.19 5.71
CA LEU A 122 -1.30 8.77 4.97
C LEU A 122 -1.22 9.16 3.50
N LYS A 123 -0.76 10.39 3.21
CA LYS A 123 -0.60 10.85 1.84
C LYS A 123 0.44 10.00 1.10
N ASP A 124 1.62 9.78 1.70
CA ASP A 124 2.67 8.91 1.16
C ASP A 124 2.19 7.48 0.91
N THR A 125 1.38 6.94 1.85
CA THR A 125 0.78 5.60 1.70
C THR A 125 -0.18 5.54 0.50
N ARG A 126 -0.98 6.58 0.27
CA ARG A 126 -1.88 6.66 -0.89
C ARG A 126 -1.11 6.73 -2.21
N GLU A 127 -0.03 7.51 -2.25
CA GLU A 127 0.87 7.56 -3.42
C GLU A 127 1.53 6.20 -3.69
N GLN A 128 1.96 5.48 -2.63
CA GLN A 128 2.52 4.13 -2.79
C GLN A 128 1.48 3.15 -3.32
N VAL A 129 0.27 3.14 -2.77
CA VAL A 129 -0.81 2.27 -3.23
C VAL A 129 -1.20 2.58 -4.68
N ALA A 130 -1.17 3.87 -5.07
CA ALA A 130 -1.40 4.28 -6.45
C ALA A 130 -0.31 3.73 -7.39
N LEU A 131 0.97 3.81 -7.00
CA LEU A 131 2.08 3.22 -7.74
C LEU A 131 1.91 1.71 -7.88
N ASP A 132 1.63 1.01 -6.77
CA ASP A 132 1.47 -0.45 -6.75
C ASP A 132 0.30 -0.90 -7.63
N ALA A 133 -0.84 -0.19 -7.56
CA ALA A 133 -2.02 -0.48 -8.36
C ALA A 133 -1.77 -0.20 -9.85
N SER A 134 -1.13 0.92 -10.19
CA SER A 134 -0.80 1.27 -11.57
C SER A 134 0.17 0.28 -12.18
N THR A 135 1.21 -0.10 -11.44
CA THR A 135 2.21 -1.07 -11.89
C THR A 135 1.57 -2.44 -12.12
N ALA A 136 0.77 -2.92 -11.17
CA ALA A 136 0.10 -4.22 -11.29
C ALA A 136 -0.94 -4.24 -12.42
N TYR A 137 -1.61 -3.11 -12.68
CA TYR A 137 -2.57 -2.99 -13.78
C TYR A 137 -1.89 -3.03 -15.15
N ILE A 138 -0.82 -2.24 -15.35
CA ILE A 138 -0.05 -2.21 -16.59
C ILE A 138 0.60 -3.58 -16.83
N GLU A 139 1.13 -4.20 -15.78
CA GLU A 139 1.70 -5.54 -15.87
C GLU A 139 0.64 -6.58 -16.25
N LEU A 140 -0.58 -6.52 -15.69
CA LEU A 140 -1.66 -7.43 -16.05
C LEU A 140 -2.08 -7.28 -17.52
N ASP A 141 -2.13 -6.05 -18.03
CA ASP A 141 -2.45 -5.77 -19.43
C ASP A 141 -1.43 -6.40 -20.38
N ILE A 142 -0.14 -6.22 -20.08
CA ILE A 142 0.96 -6.79 -20.89
C ILE A 142 0.98 -8.32 -20.78
N VAL A 143 0.86 -8.88 -19.58
CA VAL A 143 0.82 -10.34 -19.38
C VAL A 143 -0.36 -11.00 -20.10
N ASN A 144 -1.51 -10.33 -20.20
CA ASN A 144 -2.64 -10.83 -20.98
C ASN A 144 -2.30 -10.85 -22.49
N THR A 145 -1.58 -9.84 -22.99
CA THR A 145 -1.11 -9.80 -24.39
C THR A 145 -0.08 -10.89 -24.65
N GLU A 146 0.87 -11.08 -23.74
CA GLU A 146 1.87 -12.16 -23.81
C GLU A 146 1.21 -13.55 -23.74
N LEU A 147 0.15 -13.72 -22.95
CA LEU A 147 -0.58 -14.98 -22.84
C LEU A 147 -1.21 -15.39 -24.17
N GLU A 148 -1.77 -14.43 -24.91
CA GLU A 148 -2.30 -14.68 -26.25
C GLU A 148 -1.17 -15.04 -27.26
N ALA A 149 -0.02 -14.39 -27.18
CA ALA A 149 1.15 -14.72 -27.99
C ALA A 149 1.70 -16.12 -27.64
N ALA A 150 1.81 -16.45 -26.35
CA ALA A 150 2.27 -17.76 -25.88
C ALA A 150 1.34 -18.90 -26.30
N ARG A 151 0.02 -18.70 -26.31
CA ARG A 151 -0.95 -19.67 -26.84
C ARG A 151 -0.73 -19.94 -28.33
N GLN A 152 -0.45 -18.89 -29.12
CA GLN A 152 -0.12 -19.03 -30.52
C GLN A 152 1.21 -19.77 -30.73
N GLN A 153 2.22 -19.45 -29.92
CA GLN A 153 3.52 -20.15 -29.94
C GLN A 153 3.37 -21.65 -29.60
N GLU A 154 2.58 -21.99 -28.59
CA GLU A 154 2.32 -23.39 -28.22
C GLU A 154 1.66 -24.16 -29.37
N ALA A 155 0.68 -23.55 -30.07
CA ALA A 155 0.03 -24.14 -31.21
C ALA A 155 1.01 -24.33 -32.38
N LEU A 156 1.89 -23.35 -32.67
CA LEU A 156 2.92 -23.44 -33.70
C LEU A 156 3.95 -24.52 -33.37
N ALA A 157 4.37 -24.63 -32.13
CA ALA A 157 5.29 -25.67 -31.69
C ALA A 157 4.67 -27.07 -31.76
N GLY A 158 3.36 -27.21 -31.49
CA GLY A 158 2.65 -28.46 -31.73
C GLY A 158 2.71 -28.89 -33.20
N ARG A 159 2.46 -27.97 -34.10
CA ARG A 159 2.58 -28.23 -35.56
C ARG A 159 4.02 -28.57 -35.96
N LEU A 160 5.02 -27.90 -35.39
CA LEU A 160 6.42 -28.21 -35.64
C LEU A 160 6.75 -29.63 -35.23
N VAL A 161 6.24 -30.12 -34.07
CA VAL A 161 6.43 -31.51 -33.64
C VAL A 161 5.78 -32.50 -34.63
N GLU A 162 4.58 -32.22 -35.13
CA GLU A 162 3.91 -33.05 -36.14
C GLU A 162 4.74 -33.15 -37.42
N ILE A 163 5.22 -32.03 -37.97
CA ILE A 163 6.07 -31.96 -39.15
C ILE A 163 7.36 -32.77 -38.94
N GLU A 164 8.04 -32.61 -37.82
CA GLU A 164 9.28 -33.32 -37.52
C GLU A 164 9.06 -34.81 -37.31
N GLN A 165 7.92 -35.20 -36.77
CA GLN A 165 7.55 -36.60 -36.61
C GLN A 165 7.39 -37.28 -38.00
N GLU A 166 6.61 -36.70 -38.92
CA GLU A 166 6.41 -37.20 -40.27
C GLU A 166 7.73 -37.29 -41.07
N ARG A 167 8.61 -36.28 -40.97
CA ARG A 167 9.91 -36.24 -41.65
C ARG A 167 10.89 -37.25 -41.07
N THR A 168 10.86 -37.50 -39.74
CA THR A 168 11.68 -38.52 -39.10
C THR A 168 11.20 -39.94 -39.48
N GLU A 169 9.89 -40.17 -39.46
CA GLU A 169 9.29 -41.45 -39.91
C GLU A 169 9.58 -41.75 -41.36
N SER A 170 9.66 -40.73 -42.23
CA SER A 170 10.04 -40.84 -43.64
C SER A 170 11.55 -40.93 -43.85
N GLY A 171 12.37 -40.89 -42.79
CA GLY A 171 13.83 -40.96 -42.85
C GLY A 171 14.52 -39.74 -43.44
N VAL A 172 13.82 -38.59 -43.55
CA VAL A 172 14.35 -37.33 -44.06
C VAL A 172 15.18 -36.58 -43.01
N ASP A 173 14.67 -36.50 -41.78
CA ASP A 173 15.32 -35.81 -40.66
C ASP A 173 15.73 -36.80 -39.55
N PRO A 174 16.82 -36.52 -38.81
CA PRO A 174 17.28 -37.38 -37.73
C PRO A 174 16.36 -37.26 -36.50
N LEU A 175 16.31 -38.28 -35.66
CA LEU A 175 15.53 -38.30 -34.40
C LEU A 175 15.87 -37.14 -33.48
N SER A 176 17.10 -36.60 -33.53
CA SER A 176 17.53 -35.42 -32.75
C SER A 176 16.65 -34.20 -33.04
N ASP A 177 16.20 -34.00 -34.25
CA ASP A 177 15.40 -32.85 -34.64
C ASP A 177 13.97 -32.96 -34.09
N LEU A 178 13.37 -34.14 -34.10
CA LEU A 178 12.10 -34.43 -33.43
C LEU A 178 12.21 -34.20 -31.90
N LEU A 179 13.29 -34.65 -31.28
CA LEU A 179 13.51 -34.43 -29.87
C LEU A 179 13.67 -32.94 -29.52
N GLN A 180 14.36 -32.18 -30.38
CA GLN A 180 14.49 -30.72 -30.26
C GLN A 180 13.15 -30.01 -30.40
N ALA A 181 12.33 -30.39 -31.37
CA ALA A 181 10.97 -29.85 -31.56
C ALA A 181 10.08 -30.12 -30.32
N ARG A 182 10.13 -31.35 -29.77
CA ARG A 182 9.42 -31.71 -28.54
C ARG A 182 9.90 -30.90 -27.33
N LEU A 183 11.21 -30.66 -27.21
CA LEU A 183 11.80 -29.82 -26.15
C LEU A 183 11.28 -28.39 -26.27
N THR A 184 11.29 -27.82 -27.48
CA THR A 184 10.76 -26.45 -27.74
C THR A 184 9.28 -26.38 -27.39
N ALA A 185 8.45 -27.35 -27.77
CA ALA A 185 7.04 -27.40 -27.44
C ALA A 185 6.82 -27.48 -25.91
N ALA A 186 7.62 -28.28 -25.18
CA ALA A 186 7.55 -28.37 -23.75
C ALA A 186 7.96 -27.06 -23.05
N GLN A 187 8.98 -26.36 -23.56
CA GLN A 187 9.41 -25.05 -23.04
C GLN A 187 8.36 -23.98 -23.23
N LEU A 188 7.74 -23.90 -24.42
CA LEU A 188 6.67 -22.94 -24.69
C LEU A 188 5.40 -23.21 -23.87
N LYS A 189 5.05 -24.48 -23.67
CA LYS A 189 3.99 -24.87 -22.76
C LYS A 189 4.28 -24.44 -21.30
N LEU A 190 5.51 -24.63 -20.86
CA LEU A 190 5.92 -24.17 -19.52
C LEU A 190 5.77 -22.64 -19.40
N LYS A 191 6.21 -21.88 -20.41
CA LYS A 191 6.08 -20.42 -20.46
C LYS A 191 4.61 -20.00 -20.40
N HIS A 192 3.73 -20.64 -21.17
CA HIS A 192 2.29 -20.39 -21.13
C HIS A 192 1.73 -20.56 -19.70
N LEU A 193 2.03 -21.69 -19.03
CA LEU A 193 1.59 -21.92 -17.65
C LEU A 193 2.15 -20.90 -16.64
N GLN A 194 3.38 -20.44 -16.85
CA GLN A 194 3.98 -19.39 -16.02
C GLN A 194 3.24 -18.06 -16.18
N LEU A 195 2.90 -17.67 -17.41
CA LEU A 195 2.12 -16.46 -17.69
C LEU A 195 0.69 -16.55 -17.13
N GLU A 196 0.02 -17.70 -17.24
CA GLU A 196 -1.29 -17.91 -16.58
C GLU A 196 -1.20 -17.71 -15.05
N THR A 197 -0.17 -18.27 -14.43
CA THR A 197 0.05 -18.11 -12.98
C THR A 197 0.33 -16.64 -12.63
N ARG A 198 1.14 -15.94 -13.44
CA ARG A 198 1.45 -14.52 -13.26
C ARG A 198 0.19 -13.66 -13.38
N ALA A 199 -0.63 -13.88 -14.42
CA ALA A 199 -1.92 -13.19 -14.61
C ALA A 199 -2.89 -13.41 -13.44
N ALA A 200 -3.02 -14.65 -12.97
CA ALA A 200 -3.86 -14.98 -11.82
C ALA A 200 -3.37 -14.30 -10.54
N THR A 201 -2.06 -14.24 -10.33
CA THR A 201 -1.45 -13.58 -9.17
C THR A 201 -1.69 -12.07 -9.20
N LEU A 202 -1.46 -11.42 -10.33
CA LEU A 202 -1.71 -9.98 -10.52
C LEU A 202 -3.19 -9.63 -10.36
N SER A 203 -4.08 -10.44 -10.93
CA SER A 203 -5.53 -10.28 -10.75
C SER A 203 -5.94 -10.37 -9.27
N LYS A 204 -5.34 -11.30 -8.51
CA LYS A 204 -5.57 -11.42 -7.06
C LYS A 204 -4.97 -10.22 -6.28
N GLN A 205 -3.81 -9.74 -6.68
CA GLN A 205 -3.18 -8.56 -6.08
C GLN A 205 -4.06 -7.31 -6.28
N LEU A 206 -4.53 -7.06 -7.51
CA LEU A 206 -5.45 -5.96 -7.82
C LEU A 206 -6.78 -6.11 -7.07
N ALA A 207 -7.33 -7.31 -6.98
CA ALA A 207 -8.53 -7.59 -6.19
C ALA A 207 -8.33 -7.23 -4.71
N THR A 208 -7.16 -7.54 -4.14
CA THR A 208 -6.82 -7.19 -2.74
C THR A 208 -6.66 -5.68 -2.55
N LEU A 209 -6.09 -4.97 -3.51
CA LEU A 209 -5.90 -3.51 -3.44
C LEU A 209 -7.23 -2.76 -3.61
N THR A 210 -8.06 -3.18 -4.58
CA THR A 210 -9.30 -2.48 -4.95
C THR A 210 -10.52 -2.91 -4.13
N GLY A 211 -10.49 -4.12 -3.55
CA GLY A 211 -11.64 -4.74 -2.90
C GLY A 211 -12.65 -5.35 -3.88
N LEU A 212 -12.33 -5.41 -5.18
CA LEU A 212 -13.17 -6.05 -6.20
C LEU A 212 -12.99 -7.58 -6.18
N PRO A 213 -13.96 -8.35 -6.67
CA PRO A 213 -13.80 -9.80 -6.82
C PRO A 213 -12.65 -10.15 -7.75
N THR A 214 -11.94 -11.25 -7.46
CA THR A 214 -10.86 -11.76 -8.33
C THR A 214 -11.41 -12.08 -9.72
N GLY A 215 -10.71 -11.63 -10.77
CA GLY A 215 -11.10 -11.86 -12.17
C GLY A 215 -12.14 -10.88 -12.72
N SER A 216 -12.61 -9.92 -11.94
CA SER A 216 -13.54 -8.88 -12.40
C SER A 216 -12.84 -7.70 -13.11
N ILE A 217 -11.52 -7.58 -12.95
CA ILE A 217 -10.72 -6.50 -13.54
C ILE A 217 -10.16 -7.03 -14.86
N LEU A 218 -10.69 -6.52 -15.97
CA LEU A 218 -10.07 -6.63 -17.28
C LEU A 218 -9.44 -5.28 -17.61
N PRO A 219 -8.11 -5.23 -17.82
CA PRO A 219 -7.44 -4.00 -18.20
C PRO A 219 -7.99 -3.46 -19.54
N ASP A 220 -8.11 -2.13 -19.59
CA ASP A 220 -8.37 -1.40 -20.82
C ASP A 220 -7.06 -0.73 -21.25
N HIS A 221 -6.44 -1.28 -22.29
CA HIS A 221 -5.17 -0.77 -22.83
C HIS A 221 -5.26 0.72 -23.22
N ALA A 222 -6.41 1.16 -23.76
CA ALA A 222 -6.62 2.54 -24.17
C ALA A 222 -6.68 3.52 -22.98
N SER A 223 -6.93 3.02 -21.78
CA SER A 223 -6.96 3.83 -20.55
C SER A 223 -5.58 4.11 -19.95
N ILE A 224 -4.53 3.46 -20.45
CA ILE A 224 -3.15 3.63 -19.97
C ILE A 224 -2.55 4.86 -20.66
N PRO A 225 -2.29 5.97 -19.95
CA PRO A 225 -1.66 7.13 -20.56
C PRO A 225 -0.18 6.88 -20.80
N GLU A 226 0.38 7.60 -21.74
CA GLU A 226 1.84 7.63 -21.90
C GLU A 226 2.49 8.20 -20.63
N ILE A 227 3.41 7.42 -20.04
CA ILE A 227 4.10 7.82 -18.84
C ILE A 227 5.18 8.85 -19.21
N PRO A 228 5.11 10.08 -18.70
CA PRO A 228 6.04 11.12 -19.10
C PRO A 228 7.48 10.78 -18.74
N ALA A 229 8.40 11.12 -19.63
CA ALA A 229 9.82 11.01 -19.39
C ALA A 229 10.28 12.21 -18.54
N VAL A 230 10.19 12.08 -17.21
CA VAL A 230 10.62 13.12 -16.28
C VAL A 230 12.14 13.12 -16.18
N LYS A 231 12.77 14.32 -16.29
CA LYS A 231 14.19 14.49 -16.07
C LYS A 231 14.46 14.71 -14.59
N ALA A 232 15.51 14.09 -14.08
CA ALA A 232 15.94 14.22 -12.67
C ALA A 232 16.21 15.68 -12.22
N ASP A 233 16.41 16.61 -13.17
CA ASP A 233 16.62 18.05 -12.93
C ASP A 233 15.30 18.88 -12.89
N GLU A 234 14.18 18.30 -13.25
CA GLU A 234 12.88 18.99 -13.13
C GLU A 234 12.45 18.99 -11.67
N GLY A 235 12.56 20.14 -11.05
CA GLY A 235 12.26 20.54 -9.68
C GLY A 235 11.73 19.44 -8.75
N ARG A 236 12.57 19.03 -7.79
CA ARG A 236 12.17 18.07 -6.76
C ARG A 236 11.00 18.63 -5.95
N SER A 237 9.85 18.01 -5.99
CA SER A 237 8.79 18.26 -5.02
C SER A 237 9.19 17.66 -3.66
N LYS A 238 8.71 18.25 -2.58
CA LYS A 238 8.98 17.71 -1.25
C LYS A 238 8.26 16.38 -1.08
N LEU A 239 9.01 15.31 -0.93
CA LEU A 239 8.46 13.97 -0.75
C LEU A 239 7.71 13.89 0.57
N THR A 240 6.45 13.50 0.53
CA THR A 240 5.56 13.42 1.70
C THR A 240 6.08 12.47 2.77
N GLY A 241 6.74 11.37 2.38
CA GLY A 241 7.37 10.43 3.30
C GLY A 241 8.54 11.06 4.08
N ILE A 242 9.40 11.86 3.41
CA ILE A 242 10.51 12.57 4.07
C ILE A 242 9.98 13.66 5.00
N GLU A 243 8.97 14.44 4.57
CA GLU A 243 8.33 15.41 5.44
C GLU A 243 7.70 14.76 6.67
N SER A 244 7.08 13.58 6.51
CA SER A 244 6.55 12.80 7.64
C SER A 244 7.65 12.43 8.63
N ALA A 245 8.79 11.91 8.16
CA ALA A 245 9.94 11.57 9.00
C ALA A 245 10.49 12.80 9.75
N GLN A 246 10.59 13.96 9.09
CA GLN A 246 11.00 15.22 9.72
C GLN A 246 10.01 15.68 10.80
N MET A 247 8.69 15.51 10.58
CA MET A 247 7.68 15.83 11.58
C MET A 247 7.71 14.86 12.77
N ILE A 248 8.04 13.58 12.56
CA ILE A 248 8.30 12.62 13.65
C ILE A 248 9.50 13.06 14.48
N ALA A 249 10.61 13.42 13.82
CA ALA A 249 11.80 13.92 14.51
C ALA A 249 11.49 15.17 15.34
N HIS A 250 10.75 16.13 14.77
CA HIS A 250 10.32 17.33 15.50
C HIS A 250 9.39 16.98 16.69
N SER A 251 8.47 16.03 16.54
CA SER A 251 7.63 15.54 17.63
C SER A 251 8.46 14.96 18.78
N LYS A 252 9.46 14.13 18.48
CA LYS A 252 10.37 13.55 19.47
C LYS A 252 11.24 14.61 20.17
N GLN A 253 11.72 15.61 19.42
CA GLN A 253 12.46 16.74 19.97
C GLN A 253 11.62 17.56 20.97
N GLN A 254 10.34 17.80 20.64
CA GLN A 254 9.43 18.50 21.56
C GLN A 254 9.14 17.65 22.81
N THR A 255 8.99 16.33 22.67
CA THR A 255 8.85 15.42 23.82
C THR A 255 10.07 15.48 24.73
N ALA A 256 11.29 15.43 24.16
CA ALA A 256 12.53 15.52 24.91
C ALA A 256 12.67 16.85 25.65
N LYS A 257 12.28 17.98 25.02
CA LYS A 257 12.21 19.28 25.69
C LYS A 257 11.22 19.26 26.85
N GLY A 258 10.02 18.69 26.64
CA GLY A 258 9.02 18.55 27.69
C GLY A 258 9.54 17.74 28.88
N ASP A 259 10.15 16.59 28.65
CA ASP A 259 10.70 15.71 29.68
C ASP A 259 11.87 16.38 30.43
N THR A 260 12.72 17.14 29.73
CA THR A 260 13.79 17.91 30.37
C THR A 260 13.24 19.00 31.26
N LEU A 261 12.28 19.78 30.78
CA LEU A 261 11.69 20.89 31.53
C LEU A 261 10.82 20.41 32.67
N TYR A 262 10.25 19.22 32.60
CA TYR A 262 9.42 18.62 33.68
C TYR A 262 10.19 18.47 34.97
N GLY A 263 11.48 18.21 34.92
CA GLY A 263 12.35 18.06 36.10
C GLY A 263 12.75 19.37 36.78
N PHE A 264 12.41 20.55 36.22
CA PHE A 264 12.90 21.84 36.71
C PHE A 264 11.79 22.89 36.88
N LEU A 265 10.66 22.73 36.19
CA LEU A 265 9.60 23.75 36.18
C LEU A 265 8.39 23.35 36.99
N PRO A 266 7.79 24.32 37.72
CA PRO A 266 6.58 24.05 38.52
C PRO A 266 5.38 23.77 37.63
N GLN A 267 4.50 22.92 38.13
CA GLN A 267 3.18 22.66 37.58
C GLN A 267 2.12 23.16 38.54
N ILE A 268 1.10 23.81 38.02
CA ILE A 268 -0.02 24.31 38.81
C ILE A 268 -1.25 23.51 38.43
N SER A 269 -1.83 22.80 39.38
CA SER A 269 -3.07 22.06 39.21
C SER A 269 -4.16 22.62 40.14
N PHE A 270 -5.39 22.49 39.70
CA PHE A 270 -6.59 22.71 40.47
C PHE A 270 -7.17 21.36 40.88
N ALA A 271 -7.54 21.23 42.17
CA ALA A 271 -8.27 20.07 42.66
C ALA A 271 -9.47 20.55 43.48
N GLY A 272 -10.60 19.90 43.29
CA GLY A 272 -11.79 20.11 44.10
C GLY A 272 -12.39 18.75 44.47
N GLN A 273 -12.85 18.61 45.68
CA GLN A 273 -13.47 17.39 46.18
C GLN A 273 -14.75 17.74 46.93
N TYR A 274 -15.80 17.02 46.64
CA TYR A 274 -17.02 16.98 47.43
C TYR A 274 -17.19 15.57 47.97
N LEU A 275 -17.27 15.49 49.32
CA LEU A 275 -17.41 14.24 50.02
C LEU A 275 -18.71 14.27 50.84
N ARG A 276 -19.58 13.28 50.62
CA ARG A 276 -20.73 13.04 51.49
C ARG A 276 -20.44 11.84 52.40
N SER A 277 -20.19 12.10 53.67
CA SER A 277 -19.90 11.08 54.64
C SER A 277 -21.16 10.34 55.12
N THR A 278 -20.99 9.12 55.62
CA THR A 278 -22.04 8.32 56.26
C THR A 278 -21.57 7.79 57.59
N THR A 279 -22.48 7.79 58.57
CA THR A 279 -22.22 7.21 59.89
C THR A 279 -22.58 5.73 59.97
N LEU A 280 -23.13 5.13 58.91
CA LEU A 280 -23.69 3.77 58.88
C LEU A 280 -22.67 2.67 59.22
N LEU A 281 -21.37 2.91 59.04
CA LEU A 281 -20.31 1.92 59.24
C LEU A 281 -19.13 2.47 60.07
N ASN A 282 -19.32 3.63 60.75
CA ASN A 282 -18.27 4.26 61.50
C ASN A 282 -18.79 4.86 62.80
N ASN A 283 -18.24 4.42 63.95
CA ASN A 283 -18.53 4.93 65.27
C ASN A 283 -17.62 6.13 65.64
N ALA A 284 -17.05 6.85 64.68
CA ALA A 284 -16.13 7.94 64.90
C ALA A 284 -16.77 9.08 65.77
N ASP A 285 -18.06 9.34 65.51
CA ASP A 285 -18.82 10.34 66.34
C ASP A 285 -18.86 10.00 67.85
N THR A 286 -18.92 8.67 68.08
CA THR A 286 -18.96 8.17 69.51
C THR A 286 -17.57 8.21 70.14
N TYR A 287 -16.51 8.00 69.35
CA TYR A 287 -15.13 7.95 69.87
C TYR A 287 -14.47 9.30 69.97
N TYR A 288 -14.67 10.20 69.04
CA TYR A 288 -13.95 11.48 68.98
C TYR A 288 -14.79 12.67 69.53
N ARG A 289 -16.09 12.48 69.76
CA ARG A 289 -17.03 13.54 70.21
C ARG A 289 -17.02 14.80 69.32
N LEU A 290 -16.59 14.69 68.10
CA LEU A 290 -16.55 15.75 67.08
C LEU A 290 -17.62 15.48 66.03
N PRO A 291 -18.51 16.43 65.74
CA PRO A 291 -19.49 16.27 64.67
C PRO A 291 -18.76 16.22 63.39
N ILE A 292 -18.84 15.06 62.71
CA ILE A 292 -18.32 14.90 61.30
C ILE A 292 -19.34 15.56 60.42
N PRO A 293 -18.95 16.56 59.60
CA PRO A 293 -19.88 17.18 58.68
C PRO A 293 -20.31 16.15 57.61
N VAL A 294 -21.63 16.01 57.46
CA VAL A 294 -22.24 15.09 56.45
C VAL A 294 -21.80 15.45 55.03
N ASN A 295 -21.64 16.73 54.78
CA ASN A 295 -21.17 17.25 53.51
C ASN A 295 -19.87 18.02 53.72
N ASN A 296 -18.84 17.63 52.98
CA ASN A 296 -17.55 18.32 53.02
C ASN A 296 -17.16 18.71 51.58
N PHE A 297 -16.86 19.98 51.39
CA PHE A 297 -16.35 20.51 50.12
C PHE A 297 -14.98 21.13 50.38
N SER A 298 -14.01 20.71 49.58
CA SER A 298 -12.66 21.28 49.56
C SER A 298 -12.25 21.61 48.15
N SER A 299 -11.58 22.71 47.93
CA SER A 299 -10.99 23.06 46.66
C SER A 299 -9.72 23.87 46.85
N GLY A 300 -8.77 23.74 45.96
CA GLY A 300 -7.52 24.46 46.07
C GLY A 300 -6.64 24.32 44.83
N PHE A 301 -5.62 25.17 44.82
CA PHE A 301 -4.54 25.08 43.82
C PHE A 301 -3.33 24.40 44.46
N SER A 302 -2.73 23.47 43.73
CA SER A 302 -1.50 22.80 44.14
C SER A 302 -0.39 23.22 43.21
N ILE A 303 0.74 23.64 43.75
CA ILE A 303 1.97 23.93 43.01
C ILE A 303 2.95 22.81 43.31
N GLN A 304 3.33 22.05 42.28
CA GLN A 304 4.28 20.96 42.41
C GLN A 304 5.58 21.34 41.68
N LEU A 305 6.70 21.27 42.38
CA LEU A 305 8.05 21.47 41.85
C LEU A 305 8.89 20.24 42.18
N PRO A 306 9.25 19.40 41.17
CA PRO A 306 10.11 18.26 41.40
C PRO A 306 11.55 18.74 41.62
N LEU A 307 12.05 18.61 42.86
CA LEU A 307 13.43 19.04 43.19
C LEU A 307 14.46 17.94 42.99
N PHE A 308 14.09 16.68 43.26
CA PHE A 308 14.97 15.52 43.13
C PHE A 308 14.19 14.32 42.57
N ASP A 309 14.13 14.20 41.27
CA ASP A 309 13.54 13.05 40.55
C ASP A 309 14.56 12.44 39.62
N TRP A 310 15.23 11.37 40.11
CA TRP A 310 16.22 10.65 39.31
C TRP A 310 15.60 9.92 38.11
N GLY A 311 14.39 9.36 38.28
CA GLY A 311 13.64 8.68 37.21
C GLY A 311 13.32 9.65 36.09
N GLN A 312 12.92 10.87 36.39
CA GLN A 312 12.64 11.90 35.39
C GLN A 312 13.90 12.36 34.66
N ARG A 313 15.07 12.40 35.32
CA ARG A 313 16.36 12.70 34.66
C ARG A 313 16.74 11.62 33.64
N ASP A 314 16.53 10.36 33.98
CA ASP A 314 16.86 9.27 33.08
C ASP A 314 15.83 9.19 31.95
N LYS A 315 14.55 9.48 32.19
CA LYS A 315 13.55 9.66 31.15
C LYS A 315 13.90 10.80 30.19
N ALA A 316 14.41 11.93 30.68
CA ALA A 316 14.86 13.03 29.83
C ALA A 316 16.05 12.63 28.94
N LYS A 317 17.00 11.82 29.46
CA LYS A 317 18.09 11.26 28.64
C LYS A 317 17.58 10.28 27.57
N GLN A 318 16.62 9.43 27.96
CA GLN A 318 16.01 8.48 27.02
C GLN A 318 15.30 9.22 25.86
N SER A 319 14.46 10.20 26.19
CA SER A 319 13.75 10.97 25.16
C SER A 319 14.67 11.83 24.31
N ALA A 320 15.80 12.33 24.87
CA ALA A 320 16.84 13.01 24.10
C ALA A 320 17.51 12.06 23.09
N ALA A 321 17.81 10.83 23.51
CA ALA A 321 18.36 9.81 22.60
C ALA A 321 17.36 9.39 21.52
N GLU A 322 16.08 9.26 21.87
CA GLU A 322 14.99 9.01 20.90
C GLU A 322 14.83 10.15 19.88
N ALA A 323 14.97 11.41 20.33
CA ALA A 323 14.93 12.57 19.45
C ALA A 323 16.11 12.59 18.46
N LEU A 324 17.32 12.30 18.97
CA LEU A 324 18.51 12.16 18.12
C LEU A 324 18.33 11.04 17.10
N ARG A 325 17.87 9.87 17.54
CA ARG A 325 17.58 8.73 16.66
C ARG A 325 16.59 9.12 15.55
N ALA A 326 15.47 9.73 15.89
CA ALA A 326 14.47 10.14 14.91
C ALA A 326 15.01 11.20 13.92
N THR A 327 15.93 12.08 14.37
CA THR A 327 16.58 13.06 13.50
C THR A 327 17.48 12.36 12.48
N VAL A 328 18.30 11.42 12.95
CA VAL A 328 19.19 10.63 12.07
C VAL A 328 18.38 9.76 11.10
N GLU A 329 17.27 9.15 11.55
CA GLU A 329 16.36 8.37 10.69
C GLU A 329 15.76 9.25 9.57
N ALA A 330 15.39 10.51 9.86
CA ALA A 330 14.90 11.45 8.85
C ALA A 330 15.98 11.85 7.84
N GLU A 331 17.22 12.09 8.30
CA GLU A 331 18.38 12.36 7.42
C GLU A 331 18.71 11.14 6.55
N GLN A 332 18.67 9.94 7.12
CA GLN A 332 18.89 8.69 6.40
C GLN A 332 17.81 8.46 5.33
N ALA A 333 16.54 8.73 5.63
CA ALA A 333 15.46 8.63 4.65
C ALA A 333 15.70 9.58 3.46
N GLN A 334 16.19 10.78 3.71
CA GLN A 334 16.53 11.72 2.64
C GLN A 334 17.70 11.22 1.81
N GLN A 335 18.78 10.74 2.43
CA GLN A 335 19.94 10.19 1.72
C GLN A 335 19.56 8.95 0.89
N GLN A 336 18.74 8.06 1.44
CA GLN A 336 18.25 6.89 0.71
C GLN A 336 17.43 7.28 -0.52
N ASN A 337 16.59 8.31 -0.42
CA ASN A 337 15.84 8.82 -1.57
C ASN A 337 16.76 9.42 -2.64
N ASP A 338 17.80 10.16 -2.25
CA ASP A 338 18.79 10.72 -3.18
C ASP A 338 19.54 9.61 -3.94
N VAL A 339 19.94 8.54 -3.24
CA VAL A 339 20.55 7.36 -3.85
C VAL A 339 19.55 6.64 -4.78
N GLN A 340 18.31 6.50 -4.35
CA GLN A 340 17.26 5.87 -5.16
C GLN A 340 17.02 6.65 -6.46
N ILE A 341 16.91 7.98 -6.41
CA ILE A 341 16.76 8.83 -7.61
C ILE A 341 17.95 8.64 -8.55
N ALA A 342 19.19 8.64 -8.02
CA ALA A 342 20.40 8.45 -8.83
C ALA A 342 20.40 7.06 -9.51
N THR A 343 20.05 6.02 -8.76
CA THR A 343 19.94 4.64 -9.28
C THR A 343 18.86 4.53 -10.35
N LEU A 344 17.65 5.04 -10.08
CA LEU A 344 16.54 5.01 -11.04
C LEU A 344 16.85 5.82 -12.32
N THR A 345 17.55 6.95 -12.18
CA THR A 345 17.96 7.75 -13.35
C THR A 345 19.00 7.01 -14.19
N GLY A 346 19.94 6.29 -13.54
CA GLY A 346 20.92 5.44 -14.24
C GLY A 346 20.25 4.29 -14.98
N SER A 347 19.44 3.50 -14.25
CA SER A 347 18.73 2.35 -14.82
C SER A 347 17.73 2.74 -15.92
N LEU A 348 17.10 3.91 -15.83
CA LEU A 348 16.20 4.39 -16.87
C LEU A 348 16.90 4.55 -18.22
N ARG A 349 18.14 5.08 -18.24
CA ARG A 349 18.93 5.21 -19.49
C ARG A 349 19.25 3.85 -20.10
N GLU A 350 19.58 2.88 -19.25
CA GLU A 350 19.82 1.50 -19.69
C GLU A 350 18.54 0.86 -20.23
N LEU A 351 17.41 1.02 -19.54
CA LEU A 351 16.12 0.45 -19.94
C LEU A 351 15.59 1.07 -21.24
N VAL A 352 15.78 2.37 -21.45
CA VAL A 352 15.44 2.99 -22.75
C VAL A 352 16.22 2.33 -23.89
N THR A 353 17.54 2.15 -23.69
CA THR A 353 18.39 1.49 -24.69
C THR A 353 18.00 0.02 -24.89
N MET A 354 17.65 -0.69 -23.81
CA MET A 354 17.16 -2.08 -23.89
C MET A 354 15.83 -2.18 -24.64
N ALA A 355 14.89 -1.25 -24.41
CA ALA A 355 13.62 -1.20 -25.13
C ALA A 355 13.84 -0.93 -26.64
N ASP A 356 14.76 -0.01 -26.98
CA ASP A 356 15.13 0.25 -28.38
C ASP A 356 15.75 -1.00 -29.03
N ILE A 357 16.66 -1.69 -28.35
CA ILE A 357 17.26 -2.94 -28.83
C ILE A 357 16.20 -4.02 -29.02
N ALA A 358 15.28 -4.17 -28.08
CA ALA A 358 14.22 -5.17 -28.16
C ALA A 358 13.26 -4.88 -29.32
N SER A 359 12.88 -3.61 -29.53
CA SER A 359 12.05 -3.20 -30.67
C SER A 359 12.74 -3.44 -32.03
N LEU A 360 14.05 -3.15 -32.12
CA LEU A 360 14.83 -3.45 -33.35
C LEU A 360 14.92 -4.95 -33.60
N LYS A 361 15.12 -5.78 -32.58
CA LYS A 361 15.12 -7.25 -32.71
C LYS A 361 13.76 -7.77 -33.18
N GLN A 362 12.67 -7.23 -32.67
CA GLN A 362 11.32 -7.55 -33.13
C GLN A 362 11.13 -7.19 -34.60
N GLN A 363 11.55 -5.99 -35.01
CA GLN A 363 11.47 -5.58 -36.42
C GLN A 363 12.31 -6.52 -37.33
N ILE A 364 13.53 -6.87 -36.93
CA ILE A 364 14.38 -7.81 -37.66
C ILE A 364 13.70 -9.18 -37.79
N ALA A 365 13.13 -9.71 -36.69
CA ALA A 365 12.46 -11.01 -36.74
C ALA A 365 11.19 -10.97 -37.61
N HIS A 366 10.46 -9.85 -37.61
CA HIS A 366 9.32 -9.65 -38.52
C HIS A 366 9.74 -9.65 -40.00
N GLU A 367 10.78 -8.91 -40.38
CA GLU A 367 11.33 -8.88 -41.74
C GLU A 367 11.88 -10.25 -42.14
N GLN A 368 12.52 -10.98 -41.22
CA GLN A 368 12.98 -12.34 -41.47
C GLN A 368 11.82 -13.30 -41.76
N LEU A 369 10.72 -13.21 -40.98
CA LEU A 369 9.51 -13.99 -41.23
C LEU A 369 8.91 -13.66 -42.61
N GLN A 370 8.79 -12.37 -42.96
CA GLN A 370 8.30 -11.98 -44.28
C GLN A 370 9.17 -12.56 -45.41
N SER A 371 10.49 -12.45 -45.27
CA SER A 371 11.43 -13.04 -46.25
C SER A 371 11.25 -14.55 -46.40
N VAL A 372 11.00 -15.27 -45.29
CA VAL A 372 10.73 -16.73 -45.33
C VAL A 372 9.41 -17.02 -46.04
N LEU A 373 8.36 -16.22 -45.77
CA LEU A 373 7.04 -16.39 -46.41
C LEU A 373 7.11 -16.11 -47.93
N ASP A 374 7.77 -15.01 -48.34
CA ASP A 374 7.97 -14.65 -49.77
C ASP A 374 8.74 -15.73 -50.54
N GLN A 375 9.78 -16.31 -49.92
CA GLN A 375 10.54 -17.39 -50.52
C GLN A 375 9.73 -18.68 -50.65
N LEU A 376 8.84 -18.97 -49.71
CA LEU A 376 7.93 -20.12 -49.80
C LEU A 376 6.88 -19.93 -50.90
N GLU A 377 6.35 -18.70 -51.07
CA GLU A 377 5.43 -18.39 -52.17
C GLU A 377 6.09 -18.45 -53.55
N LEU A 378 7.30 -17.90 -53.68
CA LEU A 378 8.09 -17.93 -54.90
C LEU A 378 8.58 -19.34 -55.26
N GLY A 379 8.93 -20.16 -54.24
CA GLY A 379 9.37 -21.55 -54.42
C GLY A 379 8.27 -22.52 -54.89
N ASN A 380 6.98 -22.19 -54.71
CA ASN A 380 5.83 -22.90 -55.25
C ASN A 380 5.52 -22.52 -56.71
N GLY A 381 6.14 -21.47 -57.25
CA GLY A 381 6.03 -21.03 -58.64
C GLY A 381 7.10 -21.69 -59.51
N SER A 382 6.74 -22.76 -60.19
CA SER A 382 7.41 -23.45 -61.27
C SER A 382 8.44 -22.60 -62.02
N GLY A 383 9.73 -22.73 -61.68
CA GLY A 383 10.86 -22.13 -62.40
C GLY A 383 12.01 -23.14 -62.58
N SER A 384 12.06 -23.81 -63.74
CA SER A 384 13.18 -24.62 -64.19
C SER A 384 14.44 -23.76 -64.31
N GLY A 385 15.35 -23.82 -63.32
CA GLY A 385 16.64 -23.16 -63.44
C GLY A 385 17.57 -23.61 -62.31
N SER A 386 18.58 -24.37 -62.66
CA SER A 386 19.61 -24.95 -61.80
C SER A 386 20.39 -23.90 -60.99
N THR A 387 20.09 -23.73 -59.76
CA THR A 387 21.00 -23.43 -58.65
C THR A 387 20.31 -23.88 -57.35
N ALA A 388 20.96 -24.81 -56.66
CA ALA A 388 20.43 -25.39 -55.41
C ALA A 388 20.38 -24.31 -54.31
N GLN A 389 19.32 -23.50 -54.32
CA GLN A 389 18.94 -22.79 -53.11
C GLN A 389 18.30 -23.79 -52.17
N PRO A 390 18.62 -23.76 -50.87
CA PRO A 390 18.00 -24.65 -49.89
C PRO A 390 16.49 -24.38 -49.94
N GLN A 391 15.70 -25.41 -50.37
CA GLN A 391 14.24 -25.33 -50.31
C GLN A 391 13.83 -25.08 -48.89
N LEU A 392 13.28 -23.89 -48.62
CA LEU A 392 12.70 -23.58 -47.35
C LEU A 392 11.55 -24.55 -47.06
N THR A 393 11.66 -25.23 -45.96
CA THR A 393 10.71 -26.26 -45.54
C THR A 393 9.61 -25.66 -44.69
N PRO A 394 8.41 -26.27 -44.56
CA PRO A 394 7.39 -25.87 -43.60
C PRO A 394 7.90 -25.75 -42.15
N LYS A 395 8.97 -26.48 -41.80
CA LYS A 395 9.71 -26.37 -40.55
C LYS A 395 10.29 -24.96 -40.35
N ALA A 396 10.94 -24.40 -41.38
CA ALA A 396 11.55 -23.08 -41.32
C ALA A 396 10.50 -21.96 -41.06
N GLU A 397 9.33 -22.09 -41.70
CA GLU A 397 8.19 -21.19 -41.45
C GLU A 397 7.73 -21.23 -39.99
N GLN A 398 7.50 -22.42 -39.43
CA GLN A 398 7.04 -22.54 -38.05
C GLN A 398 8.09 -21.99 -37.08
N GLN A 399 9.36 -22.24 -37.32
CA GLN A 399 10.44 -21.68 -36.48
C GLN A 399 10.52 -20.16 -36.59
N ALA A 400 10.43 -19.58 -37.78
CA ALA A 400 10.43 -18.12 -37.94
C ALA A 400 9.23 -17.44 -37.29
N ARG A 401 8.03 -18.07 -37.34
CA ARG A 401 6.84 -17.58 -36.62
C ARG A 401 7.01 -17.64 -35.08
N ILE A 402 7.60 -18.70 -34.56
CA ILE A 402 7.90 -18.85 -33.14
C ILE A 402 8.90 -17.77 -32.67
N ASP A 403 9.98 -17.56 -33.47
CA ASP A 403 11.02 -16.58 -33.16
C ASP A 403 10.46 -15.14 -33.19
N GLU A 404 9.66 -14.79 -34.21
CA GLU A 404 8.99 -13.48 -34.30
C GLU A 404 8.13 -13.23 -33.10
N ARG A 405 7.31 -14.19 -32.68
CA ARG A 405 6.47 -14.06 -31.47
C ARG A 405 7.29 -13.93 -30.21
N GLN A 406 8.40 -14.63 -30.10
CA GLN A 406 9.29 -14.50 -28.96
C GLN A 406 9.94 -13.10 -28.90
N LYS A 407 10.37 -12.54 -30.05
CA LYS A 407 10.92 -11.18 -30.07
C LYS A 407 9.87 -10.11 -29.80
N TYR A 408 8.62 -10.36 -30.18
CA TYR A 408 7.49 -9.51 -29.79
C TYR A 408 7.28 -9.49 -28.27
N GLU A 409 7.29 -10.65 -27.61
CA GLU A 409 7.19 -10.74 -26.13
C GLU A 409 8.38 -10.08 -25.42
N ASP A 410 9.62 -10.32 -25.92
CA ASP A 410 10.83 -9.65 -25.40
C ASP A 410 10.70 -8.11 -25.47
N ALA A 411 10.05 -7.56 -26.50
CA ALA A 411 9.82 -6.13 -26.65
C ALA A 411 8.73 -5.61 -25.67
N LEU A 412 7.68 -6.39 -25.43
CA LEU A 412 6.65 -6.07 -24.44
C LEU A 412 7.23 -6.04 -23.02
N ASP A 413 8.02 -7.03 -22.63
CA ASP A 413 8.70 -7.08 -21.34
C ASP A 413 9.65 -5.89 -21.15
N ALA A 414 10.44 -5.53 -22.17
CA ALA A 414 11.34 -4.38 -22.11
C ALA A 414 10.56 -3.05 -21.95
N GLY A 415 9.43 -2.91 -22.62
CA GLY A 415 8.50 -1.76 -22.47
C GLY A 415 7.87 -1.69 -21.09
N LEU A 416 7.52 -2.84 -20.50
CA LEU A 416 6.99 -2.94 -19.16
C LEU A 416 8.00 -2.46 -18.11
N GLU A 417 9.23 -2.97 -18.17
CA GLU A 417 10.28 -2.58 -17.21
C GLU A 417 10.62 -1.08 -17.34
N LEU A 418 10.63 -0.53 -18.54
CA LEU A 418 10.76 0.91 -18.76
C LEU A 418 9.60 1.71 -18.12
N SER A 419 8.38 1.24 -18.27
CA SER A 419 7.17 1.86 -17.69
C SER A 419 7.20 1.84 -16.16
N LYS A 420 7.58 0.71 -15.56
CA LYS A 420 7.76 0.56 -14.11
C LYS A 420 8.83 1.51 -13.57
N ALA A 421 9.96 1.62 -14.27
CA ALA A 421 11.07 2.51 -13.88
C ALA A 421 10.63 4.00 -13.95
N ARG A 422 9.89 4.40 -14.99
CA ARG A 422 9.33 5.76 -15.11
C ARG A 422 8.38 6.09 -13.97
N LEU A 423 7.43 5.20 -13.66
CA LEU A 423 6.49 5.38 -12.54
C LEU A 423 7.21 5.47 -11.20
N SER A 424 8.21 4.63 -10.98
CA SER A 424 9.02 4.66 -9.76
C SER A 424 9.81 5.95 -9.62
N LEU A 425 10.35 6.48 -10.74
CA LEU A 425 11.04 7.77 -10.75
C LEU A 425 10.10 8.94 -10.50
N LEU A 426 8.89 8.95 -11.11
CA LEU A 426 7.85 9.94 -10.85
C LEU A 426 7.53 10.04 -9.36
N ARG A 427 7.35 8.88 -8.71
CA ARG A 427 7.13 8.85 -7.26
C ARG A 427 8.32 9.34 -6.46
N ALA A 428 9.54 8.90 -6.80
CA ALA A 428 10.77 9.31 -6.09
C ALA A 428 11.06 10.82 -6.21
N LEU A 429 10.56 11.48 -7.25
CA LEU A 429 10.62 12.93 -7.44
C LEU A 429 9.44 13.67 -6.82
N GLY A 430 8.39 12.98 -6.35
CA GLY A 430 7.20 13.57 -5.76
C GLY A 430 6.17 14.10 -6.77
N HIS A 431 6.23 13.66 -8.04
CA HIS A 431 5.31 14.06 -9.11
C HIS A 431 4.18 13.05 -9.37
N MET A 432 4.00 12.09 -8.47
CA MET A 432 2.96 11.07 -8.61
C MET A 432 1.55 11.66 -8.58
N ASP A 433 1.31 12.65 -7.72
CA ASP A 433 0.01 13.34 -7.63
C ASP A 433 -0.34 14.07 -8.94
N ASP A 434 0.62 14.73 -9.56
CA ASP A 434 0.41 15.49 -10.81
C ASP A 434 -0.02 14.52 -11.93
N TRP A 435 0.66 13.39 -12.04
CA TRP A 435 0.32 12.33 -13.01
C TRP A 435 -1.06 11.70 -12.73
N LEU A 436 -1.43 11.50 -11.46
CA LEU A 436 -2.76 11.00 -11.08
C LEU A 436 -3.88 11.98 -11.43
N HIS A 437 -3.63 13.29 -11.29
CA HIS A 437 -4.59 14.31 -11.72
C HIS A 437 -4.84 14.29 -13.23
N GLU A 438 -3.80 14.07 -14.04
CA GLU A 438 -3.95 13.90 -15.49
C GLU A 438 -4.74 12.64 -15.87
N LEU A 439 -4.58 11.54 -15.10
CA LEU A 439 -5.35 10.31 -15.24
C LEU A 439 -6.87 10.51 -15.05
N HIS A 440 -7.26 11.38 -14.12
CA HIS A 440 -8.67 11.66 -13.82
C HIS A 440 -9.29 12.72 -14.75
N ALA A 441 -8.46 13.46 -15.49
CA ALA A 441 -8.91 14.49 -16.43
C ALA A 441 -9.25 13.94 -17.82
N LYS A 442 -8.82 12.74 -18.14
CA LYS A 442 -9.12 11.97 -19.37
C LYS A 442 -10.23 10.96 -19.13
#